data_798ebd55d7f7d04cc446c636c63327e7
#
_entry.id   798ebd55d7f7d04cc446c636c63327e7
#
_cell.length_a   1.000
_cell.length_b   1.000
_cell.length_c   1.000
_cell.angle_alpha   90.00
_cell.angle_beta   90.00
_cell.angle_gamma   90.00
#
_symmetry.space_group_name_H-M   'P 1'
#
loop_
_entity.id
_entity.type
_entity.pdbx_description
1 polymer ?
#
loop_
_entity_poly.entity_id
_entity_poly.type
_entity_poly.pdbx_seq_one_letter_code
_entity_poly.pdbx_strand_id
1 'polypeptide(L)'
;TLSISSGSTTLLDAQAGTVATLTLDDSATGMNLLADGSAMTLTGGSLFGSMEVLNGKGSFAGAGENDFRGIPYYQSSLDALANSLSSTFNTLNGVGKPLFTGTGAQDIQISSQWLANPNYITATLDADNAKGKNDNILSMIAAMDEDRAVTADFTGNFGGYVLSMMGDVAIDVGHVTDIAETTDMVFRTVDNQRESTMGVSLNEETANLIKYQKAFAASARVMTALDDSLDTIINRMGTVGR
;
A
#
# COMPACT_ATOMS: atom_id res chain seq x y z
N THR A 1 15.96 -28.91 1.20
CA THR A 1 16.33 -27.71 1.97
C THR A 1 15.31 -26.61 1.69
N LEU A 2 14.75 -25.99 2.74
CA LEU A 2 13.83 -24.87 2.61
C LEU A 2 14.65 -23.58 2.53
N SER A 3 14.50 -22.84 1.43
CA SER A 3 15.02 -21.48 1.26
C SER A 3 13.90 -20.57 0.81
N ILE A 4 13.78 -19.39 1.38
CA ILE A 4 12.84 -18.33 1.00
C ILE A 4 13.66 -17.15 0.51
N SER A 5 13.40 -16.70 -0.71
CA SER A 5 14.07 -15.54 -1.29
C SER A 5 13.08 -14.58 -1.93
N SER A 6 13.44 -13.31 -2.00
CA SER A 6 12.77 -12.28 -2.79
C SER A 6 13.77 -11.73 -3.80
N GLY A 7 13.56 -12.02 -5.08
CA GLY A 7 14.55 -11.74 -6.13
C GLY A 7 15.87 -12.46 -5.84
N SER A 8 16.97 -11.71 -5.79
CA SER A 8 18.31 -12.21 -5.47
C SER A 8 18.64 -12.26 -3.97
N THR A 9 17.73 -11.77 -3.11
CA THR A 9 17.96 -11.66 -1.66
C THR A 9 17.36 -12.87 -0.95
N THR A 10 18.16 -13.64 -0.22
CA THR A 10 17.71 -14.76 0.61
C THR A 10 17.21 -14.22 1.95
N LEU A 11 15.94 -14.50 2.27
CA LEU A 11 15.30 -14.10 3.53
C LEU A 11 15.42 -15.16 4.61
N LEU A 12 15.40 -16.42 4.22
CA LEU A 12 15.56 -17.57 5.09
C LEU A 12 16.37 -18.63 4.37
N ASP A 13 17.40 -19.14 5.01
CA ASP A 13 18.10 -20.37 4.61
C ASP A 13 18.09 -21.34 5.78
N ALA A 14 17.22 -22.34 5.69
CA ALA A 14 17.09 -23.35 6.74
C ALA A 14 18.32 -24.30 6.83
N GLN A 15 19.14 -24.37 5.78
CA GLN A 15 20.36 -25.17 5.81
C GLN A 15 21.49 -24.43 6.52
N ALA A 16 21.59 -23.12 6.27
CA ALA A 16 22.57 -22.26 6.95
C ALA A 16 22.09 -21.82 8.34
N GLY A 17 20.80 -21.99 8.66
CA GLY A 17 20.19 -21.49 9.89
C GLY A 17 20.13 -19.96 9.98
N THR A 18 20.11 -19.28 8.83
CA THR A 18 20.13 -17.81 8.76
C THR A 18 18.76 -17.26 8.40
N VAL A 19 18.38 -16.16 9.07
CA VAL A 19 17.17 -15.37 8.80
C VAL A 19 17.60 -13.92 8.61
N ALA A 20 17.23 -13.31 7.48
CA ALA A 20 17.57 -11.91 7.21
C ALA A 20 16.81 -10.97 8.15
N THR A 21 17.48 -9.94 8.61
CA THR A 21 16.87 -8.85 9.38
C THR A 21 16.28 -7.83 8.42
N LEU A 22 14.95 -7.62 8.52
CA LEU A 22 14.26 -6.63 7.72
C LEU A 22 14.24 -5.28 8.44
N THR A 23 14.67 -4.23 7.74
CA THR A 23 14.64 -2.85 8.24
C THR A 23 14.06 -1.92 7.18
N LEU A 24 13.43 -0.82 7.64
CA LEU A 24 13.03 0.28 6.76
C LEU A 24 14.09 1.37 6.85
N ASP A 25 14.47 1.89 5.70
CA ASP A 25 15.38 3.03 5.56
C ASP A 25 14.62 4.17 4.89
N ASP A 26 14.58 5.32 5.56
CA ASP A 26 14.01 6.55 5.01
C ASP A 26 15.13 7.36 4.37
N SER A 27 15.31 7.18 3.09
CA SER A 27 16.32 7.88 2.30
C SER A 27 15.74 9.09 1.56
N ALA A 28 16.60 9.95 1.04
CA ALA A 28 16.19 11.10 0.22
C ALA A 28 15.39 10.70 -1.04
N THR A 29 15.50 9.45 -1.48
CA THR A 29 14.77 8.89 -2.64
C THR A 29 13.47 8.21 -2.26
N GLY A 30 13.18 8.07 -0.97
CA GLY A 30 11.97 7.45 -0.42
C GLY A 30 12.27 6.33 0.56
N MET A 31 11.19 5.72 1.06
CA MET A 31 11.27 4.55 1.95
C MET A 31 11.77 3.33 1.20
N ASN A 32 12.81 2.68 1.73
CA ASN A 32 13.34 1.42 1.20
C ASN A 32 13.22 0.30 2.24
N LEU A 33 12.85 -0.88 1.77
CA LEU A 33 12.93 -2.09 2.58
C LEU A 33 14.29 -2.73 2.36
N LEU A 34 15.01 -2.93 3.44
CA LEU A 34 16.33 -3.57 3.42
C LEU A 34 16.25 -4.95 4.08
N ALA A 35 16.98 -5.92 3.53
CA ALA A 35 17.29 -7.18 4.16
C ALA A 35 18.79 -7.23 4.41
N ASP A 36 19.20 -7.33 5.67
CA ASP A 36 20.60 -7.28 6.11
C ASP A 36 21.37 -6.07 5.53
N GLY A 37 20.69 -4.91 5.46
CA GLY A 37 21.26 -3.66 4.94
C GLY A 37 21.29 -3.55 3.41
N SER A 38 20.79 -4.54 2.67
CA SER A 38 20.70 -4.50 1.21
C SER A 38 19.28 -4.21 0.75
N ALA A 39 19.10 -3.29 -0.21
CA ALA A 39 17.78 -2.93 -0.73
C ALA A 39 17.10 -4.13 -1.39
N MET A 40 15.84 -4.36 -1.01
CA MET A 40 15.00 -5.40 -1.58
C MET A 40 14.16 -4.85 -2.72
N THR A 41 14.11 -5.58 -3.83
CA THR A 41 13.17 -5.31 -4.91
C THR A 41 11.91 -6.12 -4.68
N LEU A 42 10.81 -5.44 -4.37
CA LEU A 42 9.49 -6.04 -4.25
C LEU A 42 8.77 -5.95 -5.61
N THR A 43 8.08 -7.02 -6.00
CA THR A 43 7.35 -7.08 -7.28
C THR A 43 5.86 -7.33 -7.10
N GLY A 44 5.37 -7.42 -5.86
CA GLY A 44 3.96 -7.64 -5.56
C GLY A 44 3.69 -7.94 -4.10
N GLY A 45 2.43 -8.14 -3.76
CA GLY A 45 1.95 -8.40 -2.40
C GLY A 45 1.67 -7.13 -1.60
N SER A 46 1.16 -7.30 -0.37
CA SER A 46 0.74 -6.18 0.47
C SER A 46 1.88 -5.21 0.82
N LEU A 47 3.09 -5.75 0.99
CA LEU A 47 4.27 -4.93 1.31
C LEU A 47 4.68 -4.07 0.13
N PHE A 48 4.64 -4.60 -1.11
CA PHE A 48 4.85 -3.83 -2.33
C PHE A 48 3.84 -2.68 -2.44
N GLY A 49 2.53 -2.97 -2.28
CA GLY A 49 1.49 -1.93 -2.32
C GLY A 49 1.68 -0.86 -1.24
N SER A 50 2.13 -1.24 -0.02
CA SER A 50 2.46 -0.27 1.02
C SER A 50 3.63 0.64 0.64
N MET A 51 4.65 0.07 -0.01
CA MET A 51 5.80 0.85 -0.49
C MET A 51 5.42 1.79 -1.65
N GLU A 52 4.50 1.38 -2.54
CA GLU A 52 3.96 2.26 -3.58
C GLU A 52 3.21 3.46 -2.99
N VAL A 53 2.37 3.23 -1.98
CA VAL A 53 1.67 4.32 -1.27
C VAL A 53 2.65 5.27 -0.57
N LEU A 54 3.72 4.75 0.01
CA LEU A 54 4.72 5.56 0.73
C LEU A 54 5.64 6.35 -0.20
N ASN A 55 5.94 5.84 -1.40
CA ASN A 55 6.95 6.38 -2.30
C ASN A 55 6.38 7.02 -3.57
N GLY A 56 5.13 6.74 -3.89
CA GLY A 56 4.53 7.13 -5.16
C GLY A 56 4.40 8.64 -5.30
N LYS A 57 5.02 9.20 -6.35
CA LYS A 57 5.06 10.62 -6.66
C LYS A 57 4.14 11.02 -7.83
N GLY A 58 3.52 10.03 -8.52
CA GLY A 58 2.65 10.28 -9.66
C GLY A 58 3.34 11.10 -10.74
N SER A 59 2.67 12.14 -11.25
CA SER A 59 3.22 13.05 -12.27
C SER A 59 4.38 13.92 -11.77
N PHE A 60 4.68 13.95 -10.48
CA PHE A 60 5.87 14.60 -9.93
C PHE A 60 7.10 13.68 -9.88
N ALA A 61 6.95 12.42 -10.30
CA ALA A 61 8.05 11.46 -10.33
C ALA A 61 9.10 11.88 -11.36
N GLY A 62 10.37 11.79 -10.97
CA GLY A 62 11.50 11.91 -11.87
C GLY A 62 11.73 10.63 -12.68
N ALA A 63 12.67 10.65 -13.60
CA ALA A 63 13.02 9.47 -14.39
C ALA A 63 13.49 8.31 -13.50
N GLY A 64 12.76 7.19 -13.54
CA GLY A 64 13.06 5.99 -12.74
C GLY A 64 12.50 6.00 -11.33
N GLU A 65 11.76 7.03 -10.91
CA GLU A 65 11.01 7.07 -9.68
C GLU A 65 9.63 6.40 -9.83
N ASN A 66 8.95 6.15 -8.71
CA ASN A 66 7.65 5.53 -8.69
C ASN A 66 6.55 6.52 -9.12
N ASP A 67 5.90 6.24 -10.24
CA ASP A 67 4.81 7.02 -10.84
C ASP A 67 3.41 6.71 -10.29
N PHE A 68 3.31 5.80 -9.32
CA PHE A 68 2.06 5.58 -8.59
C PHE A 68 1.66 6.83 -7.81
N ARG A 69 0.36 7.13 -7.69
CA ARG A 69 -0.14 8.25 -6.91
C ARG A 69 -0.24 7.90 -5.42
N GLY A 70 0.88 8.02 -4.72
CA GLY A 70 1.00 7.79 -3.28
C GLY A 70 0.90 9.07 -2.45
N ILE A 71 1.28 8.96 -1.18
CA ILE A 71 1.32 10.10 -0.24
C ILE A 71 2.17 11.26 -0.77
N PRO A 72 3.40 11.04 -1.31
CA PRO A 72 4.22 12.13 -1.85
C PRO A 72 3.58 12.85 -3.04
N TYR A 73 2.77 12.16 -3.85
CA TYR A 73 2.00 12.81 -4.92
C TYR A 73 1.03 13.85 -4.37
N TYR A 74 0.23 13.49 -3.36
CA TYR A 74 -0.74 14.42 -2.77
C TYR A 74 -0.07 15.55 -1.99
N GLN A 75 1.06 15.28 -1.33
CA GLN A 75 1.87 16.33 -0.69
C GLN A 75 2.38 17.32 -1.73
N SER A 76 2.98 16.84 -2.83
CA SER A 76 3.46 17.68 -3.91
C SER A 76 2.34 18.47 -4.60
N SER A 77 1.16 17.89 -4.72
CA SER A 77 -0.03 18.56 -5.25
C SER A 77 -0.47 19.72 -4.36
N LEU A 78 -0.49 19.53 -3.05
CA LEU A 78 -0.77 20.58 -2.08
C LEU A 78 0.31 21.66 -2.07
N ASP A 79 1.58 21.28 -2.18
CA ASP A 79 2.71 22.20 -2.28
C ASP A 79 2.62 23.05 -3.55
N ALA A 80 2.24 22.45 -4.68
CA ALA A 80 2.02 23.18 -5.93
C ALA A 80 0.89 24.22 -5.79
N LEU A 81 -0.21 23.87 -5.14
CA LEU A 81 -1.30 24.80 -4.83
C LEU A 81 -0.81 25.96 -3.95
N ALA A 82 -0.13 25.65 -2.84
CA ALA A 82 0.37 26.64 -1.90
C ALA A 82 1.37 27.60 -2.57
N ASN A 83 2.28 27.04 -3.37
CA ASN A 83 3.28 27.83 -4.11
C ASN A 83 2.64 28.70 -5.21
N SER A 84 1.67 28.17 -5.94
CA SER A 84 0.94 28.92 -6.96
C SER A 84 0.14 30.07 -6.34
N LEU A 85 -0.53 29.82 -5.21
CA LEU A 85 -1.27 30.82 -4.46
C LEU A 85 -0.32 31.90 -3.91
N SER A 86 0.72 31.53 -3.19
CA SER A 86 1.66 32.47 -2.59
C SER A 86 2.38 33.31 -3.64
N SER A 87 2.84 32.68 -4.72
CA SER A 87 3.50 33.36 -5.84
C SER A 87 2.59 34.37 -6.51
N THR A 88 1.34 34.02 -6.79
CA THR A 88 0.35 34.88 -7.40
C THR A 88 0.11 36.14 -6.56
N PHE A 89 -0.21 35.97 -5.29
CA PHE A 89 -0.53 37.11 -4.42
C PHE A 89 0.69 37.93 -4.05
N ASN A 90 1.85 37.29 -3.89
CA ASN A 90 3.11 38.02 -3.66
C ASN A 90 3.49 38.91 -4.88
N THR A 91 3.30 38.38 -6.10
CA THR A 91 3.54 39.13 -7.34
C THR A 91 2.60 40.33 -7.45
N LEU A 92 1.31 40.13 -7.18
CA LEU A 92 0.32 41.20 -7.22
C LEU A 92 0.55 42.25 -6.13
N ASN A 93 1.06 41.89 -4.97
CA ASN A 93 1.35 42.86 -3.90
C ASN A 93 2.58 43.72 -4.19
N GLY A 94 3.41 43.32 -5.16
CA GLY A 94 4.58 44.05 -5.63
C GLY A 94 5.91 43.53 -5.10
N VAL A 95 6.97 43.93 -5.80
CA VAL A 95 8.33 43.45 -5.51
C VAL A 95 8.76 43.85 -4.09
N GLY A 96 9.28 42.84 -3.35
CA GLY A 96 9.77 43.05 -1.97
C GLY A 96 8.69 43.15 -0.90
N LYS A 97 7.42 42.87 -1.25
CA LYS A 97 6.29 42.91 -0.34
C LYS A 97 5.53 41.58 -0.31
N PRO A 98 6.16 40.47 0.14
CA PRO A 98 5.49 39.19 0.15
C PRO A 98 4.32 39.16 1.14
N LEU A 99 3.14 38.74 0.70
CA LEU A 99 1.99 38.51 1.58
C LEU A 99 2.13 37.16 2.28
N PHE A 100 2.65 36.15 1.56
CA PHE A 100 2.85 34.83 2.04
C PHE A 100 4.34 34.46 2.02
N THR A 101 4.75 33.64 2.98
CA THR A 101 6.08 33.03 3.07
C THR A 101 5.92 31.54 3.30
N GLY A 102 6.95 30.76 3.02
CA GLY A 102 6.96 29.31 3.05
C GLY A 102 7.34 28.71 1.72
N THR A 103 7.59 27.41 1.68
CA THR A 103 8.05 26.68 0.51
C THR A 103 7.04 25.63 0.02
N GLY A 104 5.95 25.43 0.74
CA GLY A 104 4.90 24.47 0.41
C GLY A 104 3.69 24.56 1.33
N ALA A 105 2.80 23.62 1.21
CA ALA A 105 1.56 23.59 1.99
C ALA A 105 1.79 23.41 3.51
N GLN A 106 2.91 22.78 3.87
CA GLN A 106 3.23 22.51 5.27
C GLN A 106 3.67 23.76 6.04
N ASP A 107 4.30 24.73 5.36
CA ASP A 107 4.93 25.89 6.00
C ASP A 107 4.42 27.24 5.47
N ILE A 108 3.45 27.25 4.55
CA ILE A 108 2.84 28.49 4.07
C ILE A 108 2.23 29.26 5.24
N GLN A 109 2.59 30.54 5.34
CA GLN A 109 2.12 31.42 6.40
C GLN A 109 2.07 32.88 5.92
N ILE A 110 1.32 33.69 6.64
CA ILE A 110 1.29 35.14 6.41
C ILE A 110 2.66 35.74 6.75
N SER A 111 3.17 36.61 5.91
CA SER A 111 4.48 37.25 6.14
C SER A 111 4.50 38.08 7.42
N SER A 112 5.62 38.09 8.10
CA SER A 112 5.81 38.89 9.33
C SER A 112 5.65 40.39 9.07
N GLN A 113 5.97 40.86 7.84
CA GLN A 113 5.81 42.24 7.43
C GLN A 113 4.32 42.62 7.33
N TRP A 114 3.49 41.73 6.79
CA TRP A 114 2.04 41.98 6.74
C TRP A 114 1.42 41.93 8.14
N LEU A 115 1.82 41.01 8.98
CA LEU A 115 1.36 40.95 10.37
C LEU A 115 1.71 42.18 11.17
N ALA A 116 2.87 42.79 10.91
CA ALA A 116 3.33 44.00 11.60
C ALA A 116 2.68 45.31 11.06
N ASN A 117 2.12 45.28 9.84
CA ASN A 117 1.59 46.52 9.21
C ASN A 117 0.27 46.20 8.45
N PRO A 118 -0.90 46.58 8.99
CA PRO A 118 -2.19 46.39 8.32
C PRO A 118 -2.30 47.05 6.93
N ASN A 119 -1.49 48.08 6.67
CA ASN A 119 -1.44 48.79 5.39
C ASN A 119 -0.41 48.20 4.40
N TYR A 120 0.03 46.98 4.66
CA TYR A 120 1.04 46.30 3.84
C TYR A 120 0.54 45.90 2.47
N ILE A 121 -0.77 45.66 2.33
CA ILE A 121 -1.40 45.36 1.04
C ILE A 121 -1.33 46.57 0.13
N THR A 122 -0.80 46.35 -1.08
CA THR A 122 -0.72 47.39 -2.13
C THR A 122 -2.08 47.53 -2.81
N ALA A 123 -2.79 48.61 -2.55
CA ALA A 123 -4.13 48.87 -3.10
C ALA A 123 -4.11 49.18 -4.60
N THR A 124 -3.05 49.86 -5.05
CA THR A 124 -2.83 50.23 -6.47
C THR A 124 -1.34 50.17 -6.77
N LEU A 125 -1.00 49.80 -8.00
CA LEU A 125 0.37 49.88 -8.53
C LEU A 125 0.69 51.22 -9.19
N ASP A 126 -0.32 52.11 -9.35
CA ASP A 126 -0.15 53.48 -9.87
C ASP A 126 0.33 54.39 -8.76
N ALA A 127 1.65 54.63 -8.71
CA ALA A 127 2.28 55.44 -7.69
C ALA A 127 1.87 56.94 -7.74
N ASP A 128 1.53 57.44 -8.93
CA ASP A 128 1.27 58.86 -9.15
C ASP A 128 -0.13 59.31 -8.74
N ASN A 129 -1.06 58.38 -8.52
CA ASN A 129 -2.45 58.68 -8.27
C ASN A 129 -3.13 57.69 -7.31
N ALA A 130 -2.49 57.41 -6.17
CA ALA A 130 -2.86 56.35 -5.25
C ALA A 130 -4.15 56.60 -4.45
N LYS A 131 -4.60 57.86 -4.30
CA LYS A 131 -5.78 58.15 -3.47
C LYS A 131 -7.08 57.63 -4.06
N GLY A 132 -7.71 56.68 -3.33
CA GLY A 132 -9.03 56.14 -3.69
C GLY A 132 -9.02 55.07 -4.78
N LYS A 133 -7.84 54.65 -5.27
CA LYS A 133 -7.71 53.55 -6.22
C LYS A 133 -7.56 52.23 -5.50
N ASN A 134 -8.20 51.20 -6.04
CA ASN A 134 -8.21 49.85 -5.53
C ASN A 134 -8.07 48.79 -6.65
N ASP A 135 -7.51 49.20 -7.79
CA ASP A 135 -7.34 48.39 -8.98
C ASP A 135 -6.54 47.09 -8.71
N ASN A 136 -5.50 47.18 -7.88
CA ASN A 136 -4.71 46.00 -7.51
C ASN A 136 -5.47 45.04 -6.61
N ILE A 137 -6.29 45.55 -5.70
CA ILE A 137 -7.17 44.69 -4.88
C ILE A 137 -8.20 43.96 -5.75
N LEU A 138 -8.77 44.64 -6.75
CA LEU A 138 -9.68 44.02 -7.72
C LEU A 138 -8.95 42.95 -8.53
N SER A 139 -7.70 43.21 -8.92
CA SER A 139 -6.85 42.20 -9.60
C SER A 139 -6.56 41.01 -8.70
N MET A 140 -6.32 41.21 -7.40
CA MET A 140 -6.16 40.10 -6.44
C MET A 140 -7.44 39.27 -6.30
N ILE A 141 -8.62 39.92 -6.31
CA ILE A 141 -9.91 39.21 -6.27
C ILE A 141 -10.09 38.42 -7.57
N ALA A 142 -9.86 39.04 -8.72
CA ALA A 142 -9.97 38.40 -10.03
C ALA A 142 -9.01 37.21 -10.17
N ALA A 143 -7.82 37.31 -9.58
CA ALA A 143 -6.82 36.23 -9.57
C ALA A 143 -7.29 34.94 -8.89
N MET A 144 -8.30 34.96 -8.04
CA MET A 144 -8.88 33.73 -7.45
C MET A 144 -9.58 32.88 -8.49
N ASP A 145 -10.21 33.51 -9.49
CA ASP A 145 -11.01 32.86 -10.54
C ASP A 145 -10.26 32.73 -11.87
N GLU A 146 -9.08 33.36 -11.99
CA GLU A 146 -8.28 33.35 -13.21
C GLU A 146 -7.58 32.03 -13.41
N ASP A 147 -7.62 31.51 -14.64
CA ASP A 147 -6.94 30.28 -15.03
C ASP A 147 -5.41 30.48 -15.07
N ARG A 148 -4.71 29.51 -14.49
CA ARG A 148 -3.24 29.45 -14.44
C ARG A 148 -2.73 28.01 -14.46
N ALA A 149 -1.52 27.82 -14.89
CA ALA A 149 -0.83 26.54 -14.74
C ALA A 149 -0.41 26.39 -13.27
N VAL A 150 -1.13 25.56 -12.51
CA VAL A 150 -0.78 25.22 -11.12
C VAL A 150 0.28 24.11 -11.10
N THR A 151 0.13 23.13 -12.00
CA THR A 151 1.13 22.10 -12.28
C THR A 151 1.33 21.97 -13.78
N ALA A 152 2.28 21.12 -14.21
CA ALA A 152 2.47 20.85 -15.64
C ALA A 152 1.21 20.22 -16.29
N ASP A 153 0.43 19.48 -15.51
CA ASP A 153 -0.72 18.69 -15.98
C ASP A 153 -2.05 19.39 -15.75
N PHE A 154 -2.09 20.50 -15.00
CA PHE A 154 -3.32 21.23 -14.69
C PHE A 154 -3.22 22.72 -14.95
N THR A 155 -4.16 23.21 -15.79
CA THR A 155 -4.40 24.63 -16.01
C THR A 155 -5.85 24.95 -15.67
N GLY A 156 -6.07 25.90 -14.76
CA GLY A 156 -7.38 26.32 -14.29
C GLY A 156 -7.25 27.22 -13.06
N ASN A 157 -8.38 27.59 -12.47
CA ASN A 157 -8.37 28.38 -11.24
C ASN A 157 -8.08 27.53 -9.99
N PHE A 158 -7.81 28.16 -8.87
CA PHE A 158 -7.50 27.46 -7.62
C PHE A 158 -8.61 26.51 -7.16
N GLY A 159 -9.87 26.91 -7.26
CA GLY A 159 -11.02 26.06 -6.91
C GLY A 159 -11.12 24.82 -7.81
N GLY A 160 -10.90 25.02 -9.11
CA GLY A 160 -10.85 23.92 -10.08
C GLY A 160 -9.72 22.92 -9.81
N TYR A 161 -8.56 23.42 -9.38
CA TYR A 161 -7.45 22.54 -9.00
C TYR A 161 -7.78 21.68 -7.78
N VAL A 162 -8.36 22.28 -6.73
CA VAL A 162 -8.80 21.51 -5.54
C VAL A 162 -9.84 20.46 -5.92
N LEU A 163 -10.79 20.83 -6.79
CA LEU A 163 -11.82 19.89 -7.26
C LEU A 163 -11.20 18.74 -8.08
N SER A 164 -10.23 19.05 -8.94
CA SER A 164 -9.49 18.02 -9.70
C SER A 164 -8.75 17.06 -8.76
N MET A 165 -8.03 17.59 -7.76
CA MET A 165 -7.32 16.78 -6.78
C MET A 165 -8.29 15.89 -5.97
N MET A 166 -9.46 16.40 -5.58
CA MET A 166 -10.50 15.59 -4.91
C MET A 166 -11.03 14.50 -5.84
N GLY A 167 -11.17 14.79 -7.14
CA GLY A 167 -11.56 13.82 -8.16
C GLY A 167 -10.51 12.70 -8.30
N ASP A 168 -9.24 13.07 -8.33
CA ASP A 168 -8.14 12.09 -8.37
C ASP A 168 -8.16 11.15 -7.15
N VAL A 169 -8.33 11.69 -5.94
CA VAL A 169 -8.47 10.88 -4.72
C VAL A 169 -9.67 9.92 -4.83
N ALA A 170 -10.82 10.41 -5.32
CA ALA A 170 -12.00 9.58 -5.45
C ALA A 170 -11.81 8.43 -6.46
N ILE A 171 -11.15 8.71 -7.59
CA ILE A 171 -10.82 7.70 -8.60
C ILE A 171 -9.84 6.67 -8.04
N ASP A 172 -8.78 7.11 -7.35
CA ASP A 172 -7.76 6.23 -6.79
C ASP A 172 -8.35 5.33 -5.70
N VAL A 173 -9.18 5.89 -4.80
CA VAL A 173 -9.89 5.09 -3.77
C VAL A 173 -10.84 4.07 -4.42
N GLY A 174 -11.58 4.47 -5.45
CA GLY A 174 -12.44 3.56 -6.22
C GLY A 174 -11.63 2.41 -6.82
N HIS A 175 -10.55 2.73 -7.53
CA HIS A 175 -9.69 1.74 -8.17
C HIS A 175 -9.04 0.77 -7.17
N VAL A 176 -8.53 1.26 -6.04
CA VAL A 176 -7.96 0.40 -4.99
C VAL A 176 -9.03 -0.50 -4.37
N THR A 177 -10.26 0.00 -4.18
CA THR A 177 -11.38 -0.79 -3.68
C THR A 177 -11.74 -1.92 -4.63
N ASP A 178 -11.86 -1.63 -5.94
CA ASP A 178 -12.16 -2.63 -6.97
C ASP A 178 -11.07 -3.72 -7.05
N ILE A 179 -9.80 -3.33 -6.95
CA ILE A 179 -8.67 -4.27 -6.89
C ILE A 179 -8.76 -5.15 -5.64
N ALA A 180 -9.07 -4.57 -4.48
CA ALA A 180 -9.18 -5.32 -3.23
C ALA A 180 -10.31 -6.35 -3.31
N GLU A 181 -11.49 -5.98 -3.82
CA GLU A 181 -12.63 -6.89 -4.02
C GLU A 181 -12.29 -8.01 -5.02
N THR A 182 -11.67 -7.67 -6.16
CA THR A 182 -11.25 -8.65 -7.17
C THR A 182 -10.24 -9.62 -6.59
N THR A 183 -9.26 -9.13 -5.82
CA THR A 183 -8.22 -9.96 -5.20
C THR A 183 -8.82 -10.90 -4.15
N ASP A 184 -9.79 -10.43 -3.33
CA ASP A 184 -10.49 -11.29 -2.36
C ASP A 184 -11.29 -12.39 -3.07
N MET A 185 -11.95 -12.07 -4.17
CA MET A 185 -12.67 -13.06 -4.99
C MET A 185 -11.72 -14.13 -5.57
N VAL A 186 -10.57 -13.72 -6.10
CA VAL A 186 -9.55 -14.64 -6.60
C VAL A 186 -9.00 -15.50 -5.45
N PHE A 187 -8.70 -14.90 -4.30
CA PHE A 187 -8.22 -15.62 -3.12
C PHE A 187 -9.21 -16.70 -2.68
N ARG A 188 -10.50 -16.36 -2.56
CA ARG A 188 -11.57 -17.32 -2.20
C ARG A 188 -11.69 -18.45 -3.24
N THR A 189 -11.56 -18.11 -4.52
CA THR A 189 -11.61 -19.11 -5.59
C THR A 189 -10.46 -20.11 -5.48
N VAL A 190 -9.24 -19.61 -5.29
CA VAL A 190 -8.05 -20.44 -5.12
C VAL A 190 -8.13 -21.27 -3.83
N ASP A 191 -8.62 -20.69 -2.73
CA ASP A 191 -8.79 -21.39 -1.45
C ASP A 191 -9.82 -22.51 -1.57
N ASN A 192 -10.96 -22.27 -2.21
CA ASN A 192 -11.96 -23.30 -2.52
C ASN A 192 -11.40 -24.41 -3.41
N GLN A 193 -10.58 -24.08 -4.41
CA GLN A 193 -9.92 -25.07 -5.27
C GLN A 193 -8.93 -25.90 -4.46
N ARG A 194 -8.15 -25.27 -3.59
CA ARG A 194 -7.23 -25.97 -2.66
C ARG A 194 -8.01 -26.92 -1.76
N GLU A 195 -9.09 -26.47 -1.14
CA GLU A 195 -9.92 -27.28 -0.25
C GLU A 195 -10.58 -28.45 -1.00
N SER A 196 -11.05 -28.20 -2.24
CA SER A 196 -11.61 -29.26 -3.09
C SER A 196 -10.59 -30.37 -3.43
N THR A 197 -9.30 -30.03 -3.53
CA THR A 197 -8.24 -30.99 -3.89
C THR A 197 -7.59 -31.63 -2.67
N MET A 198 -7.44 -30.87 -1.57
CA MET A 198 -6.69 -31.28 -0.37
C MET A 198 -7.59 -31.48 0.86
N GLY A 199 -8.86 -31.07 0.77
CA GLY A 199 -9.81 -31.19 1.86
C GLY A 199 -10.13 -32.63 2.18
N VAL A 200 -10.12 -32.96 3.46
CA VAL A 200 -10.47 -34.30 3.94
C VAL A 200 -11.99 -34.39 4.11
N SER A 201 -12.62 -35.25 3.31
CA SER A 201 -14.05 -35.53 3.44
C SER A 201 -14.32 -36.38 4.70
N LEU A 202 -15.01 -35.77 5.69
CA LEU A 202 -15.41 -36.48 6.91
C LEU A 202 -16.22 -37.77 6.61
N ASN A 203 -16.99 -37.76 5.54
CA ASN A 203 -17.76 -38.92 5.11
C ASN A 203 -16.85 -40.06 4.61
N GLU A 204 -15.82 -39.73 3.83
CA GLU A 204 -14.83 -40.72 3.34
C GLU A 204 -13.98 -41.23 4.48
N GLU A 205 -13.52 -40.35 5.38
CA GLU A 205 -12.77 -40.79 6.57
C GLU A 205 -13.59 -41.67 7.49
N THR A 206 -14.88 -41.35 7.69
CA THR A 206 -15.78 -42.21 8.48
C THR A 206 -15.98 -43.55 7.81
N ALA A 207 -16.16 -43.63 6.50
CA ALA A 207 -16.26 -44.87 5.75
C ALA A 207 -14.96 -45.68 5.83
N ASN A 208 -13.82 -45.03 5.69
CA ASN A 208 -12.50 -45.64 5.83
C ASN A 208 -12.28 -46.16 7.28
N LEU A 209 -12.66 -45.39 8.28
CA LEU A 209 -12.59 -45.81 9.68
C LEU A 209 -13.40 -47.10 9.94
N ILE A 210 -14.65 -47.14 9.45
CA ILE A 210 -15.49 -48.34 9.56
C ILE A 210 -14.84 -49.51 8.84
N LYS A 211 -14.30 -49.33 7.64
CA LYS A 211 -13.61 -50.35 6.87
C LYS A 211 -12.41 -50.89 7.61
N TYR A 212 -11.56 -50.02 8.18
CA TYR A 212 -10.39 -50.46 8.94
C TYR A 212 -10.76 -51.14 10.26
N GLN A 213 -11.81 -50.67 10.96
CA GLN A 213 -12.34 -51.37 12.16
C GLN A 213 -12.82 -52.78 11.82
N LYS A 214 -13.53 -52.96 10.69
CA LYS A 214 -13.98 -54.31 10.25
C LYS A 214 -12.82 -55.19 9.85
N ALA A 215 -11.80 -54.63 9.17
CA ALA A 215 -10.59 -55.34 8.81
C ALA A 215 -9.80 -55.79 10.06
N PHE A 216 -9.66 -54.90 11.05
CA PHE A 216 -9.02 -55.23 12.32
C PHE A 216 -9.77 -56.35 13.07
N ALA A 217 -11.11 -56.24 13.17
CA ALA A 217 -11.93 -57.27 13.80
C ALA A 217 -11.85 -58.62 13.07
N ALA A 218 -11.78 -58.61 11.73
CA ALA A 218 -11.57 -59.83 10.93
C ALA A 218 -10.19 -60.44 11.17
N SER A 219 -9.15 -59.63 11.21
CA SER A 219 -7.79 -60.10 11.51
C SER A 219 -7.67 -60.69 12.92
N ALA A 220 -8.31 -60.08 13.92
CA ALA A 220 -8.36 -60.61 15.28
C ALA A 220 -9.03 -62.01 15.32
N ARG A 221 -10.12 -62.20 14.58
CA ARG A 221 -10.78 -63.52 14.48
C ARG A 221 -9.89 -64.59 13.81
N VAL A 222 -9.14 -64.19 12.78
CA VAL A 222 -8.17 -65.07 12.12
C VAL A 222 -7.06 -65.51 13.11
N MET A 223 -6.54 -64.56 13.89
CA MET A 223 -5.54 -64.79 14.91
C MET A 223 -6.08 -65.79 15.97
N THR A 224 -7.30 -65.55 16.46
CA THR A 224 -7.94 -66.51 17.42
C THR A 224 -8.12 -67.90 16.81
N ALA A 225 -8.55 -67.98 15.53
CA ALA A 225 -8.69 -69.31 14.89
C ALA A 225 -7.34 -70.00 14.65
N LEU A 226 -6.27 -69.28 14.41
CA LEU A 226 -4.91 -69.79 14.33
C LEU A 226 -4.42 -70.27 15.68
N ASP A 227 -4.66 -69.50 16.76
CA ASP A 227 -4.33 -69.91 18.14
C ASP A 227 -5.06 -71.18 18.54
N ASP A 228 -6.37 -71.26 18.27
CA ASP A 228 -7.16 -72.46 18.53
C ASP A 228 -6.63 -73.69 17.72
N SER A 229 -6.20 -73.47 16.48
CA SER A 229 -5.61 -74.51 15.64
C SER A 229 -4.25 -74.94 16.18
N LEU A 230 -3.41 -74.04 16.62
CA LEU A 230 -2.10 -74.31 17.23
C LEU A 230 -2.28 -75.02 18.57
N ASP A 231 -3.23 -74.62 19.41
CA ASP A 231 -3.55 -75.30 20.66
C ASP A 231 -3.97 -76.76 20.40
N THR A 232 -4.80 -76.99 19.37
CA THR A 232 -5.20 -78.31 18.95
C THR A 232 -4.01 -79.18 18.50
N ILE A 233 -3.09 -78.64 17.74
CA ILE A 233 -1.88 -79.33 17.26
C ILE A 233 -0.92 -79.64 18.43
N ILE A 234 -0.64 -78.64 19.27
CA ILE A 234 0.39 -78.75 20.31
C ILE A 234 -0.11 -79.58 21.49
N ASN A 235 -1.34 -79.35 21.96
CA ASN A 235 -1.81 -79.88 23.20
C ASN A 235 -2.75 -81.14 23.05
N ARG A 236 -3.38 -81.31 21.87
CA ARG A 236 -4.38 -82.32 21.65
C ARG A 236 -3.97 -83.46 20.70
N MET A 237 -3.01 -83.24 19.77
CA MET A 237 -2.52 -84.35 18.92
C MET A 237 -1.60 -85.35 19.61
N GLY A 238 -1.14 -85.03 20.84
CA GLY A 238 -0.35 -85.98 21.66
C GLY A 238 -1.16 -86.88 22.59
N THR A 239 -2.49 -86.78 22.65
CA THR A 239 -3.35 -87.53 23.60
C THR A 239 -4.16 -88.64 22.95
N VAL A 240 -3.83 -89.02 21.70
CA VAL A 240 -4.46 -90.19 21.05
C VAL A 240 -3.66 -91.43 21.42
N GLY A 241 -4.00 -92.08 22.56
CA GLY A 241 -3.38 -93.30 22.96
C GLY A 241 -3.43 -93.59 24.45
N ARG A 242 -4.59 -93.36 25.10
CA ARG A 242 -4.93 -93.97 26.38
C ARG A 242 -6.34 -94.50 26.35
#